data_4cba66e33a5f8db5e4d0e157e5a0d3ea
#
_entry.id   4cba66e33a5f8db5e4d0e157e5a0d3ea
#
_cell.length_a   1.000
_cell.length_b   1.000
_cell.length_c   1.000
_cell.angle_alpha   90.00
_cell.angle_beta   90.00
_cell.angle_gamma   90.00
#
_symmetry.space_group_name_H-M   'P 1'
#
loop_
_entity.id
_entity.type
_entity.pdbx_description
1 polymer ?
#
loop_
_entity_poly.entity_id
_entity_poly.type
_entity_poly.pdbx_seq_one_letter_code
_entity_poly.pdbx_strand_id
1 'polypeptide(L)'
;VEEVDAQDVKKIIEECGRKAVLLPGDLSDEKFARSLVHEAHKALGGLDIMALVAGKQVAIPDIADLTSEQFQKTFAINVFALFWLTQEAIPLLPKGASIITTSSIQAYQPSPHLLDYAATKAAILNYSRGLAKQVAEKGIRVNIVAPGPIWTALQISGGQTQDKIPQFGQKTPMKRAGQPAELAPVYVYLASQESSYVTAEVHGVCGGEHLG
;
A
#
# COMPACT_ATOMS: atom_id res chain seq x y z
N VAL A 1 0.57 10.93 -11.88
CA VAL A 1 1.61 9.87 -11.89
C VAL A 1 2.72 10.36 -12.81
N GLU A 2 3.91 10.34 -12.31
CA GLU A 2 5.11 10.75 -13.04
C GLU A 2 5.48 9.65 -14.04
N GLU A 3 5.20 9.89 -15.31
CA GLU A 3 5.47 8.91 -16.36
C GLU A 3 6.97 8.61 -16.49
N VAL A 4 7.80 9.61 -16.26
CA VAL A 4 9.27 9.48 -16.31
C VAL A 4 9.76 8.48 -15.29
N ASP A 5 9.35 8.59 -14.02
CA ASP A 5 9.73 7.66 -12.94
C ASP A 5 9.28 6.24 -13.24
N ALA A 6 8.07 6.08 -13.80
CA ALA A 6 7.55 4.77 -14.18
C ALA A 6 8.38 4.12 -15.29
N GLN A 7 8.82 4.89 -16.29
CA GLN A 7 9.69 4.41 -17.37
C GLN A 7 11.09 4.05 -16.84
N ASP A 8 11.64 4.82 -15.92
CA ASP A 8 12.93 4.52 -15.28
C ASP A 8 12.86 3.20 -14.48
N VAL A 9 11.82 3.01 -13.69
CA VAL A 9 11.60 1.73 -12.96
C VAL A 9 11.45 0.57 -13.94
N LYS A 10 10.68 0.74 -15.01
CA LYS A 10 10.53 -0.28 -16.06
C LYS A 10 11.89 -0.66 -16.65
N LYS A 11 12.71 0.31 -16.99
CA LYS A 11 14.05 0.09 -17.55
C LYS A 11 14.93 -0.73 -16.60
N ILE A 12 14.96 -0.38 -15.32
CA ILE A 12 15.72 -1.10 -14.29
C ILE A 12 15.28 -2.58 -14.20
N ILE A 13 13.96 -2.83 -14.23
CA ILE A 13 13.42 -4.20 -14.20
C ILE A 13 13.84 -4.99 -15.44
N GLU A 14 13.79 -4.36 -16.61
CA GLU A 14 14.17 -4.98 -17.89
C GLU A 14 15.69 -5.25 -17.97
N GLU A 15 16.52 -4.36 -17.44
CA GLU A 15 17.98 -4.56 -17.31
C GLU A 15 18.30 -5.75 -16.36
N CYS A 16 17.44 -6.05 -15.39
CA CYS A 16 17.52 -7.25 -14.57
C CYS A 16 17.02 -8.52 -15.28
N GLY A 17 16.72 -8.47 -16.58
CA GLY A 17 16.21 -9.60 -17.37
C GLY A 17 14.78 -10.00 -17.05
N ARG A 18 13.98 -9.08 -16.47
CA ARG A 18 12.58 -9.30 -16.14
C ARG A 18 11.66 -8.45 -17.00
N LYS A 19 10.42 -8.91 -17.20
CA LYS A 19 9.40 -8.16 -17.94
C LYS A 19 8.74 -7.15 -17.02
N ALA A 20 8.60 -5.93 -17.49
CA ALA A 20 7.79 -4.89 -16.85
C ALA A 20 6.68 -4.41 -17.77
N VAL A 21 5.49 -4.19 -17.22
CA VAL A 21 4.31 -3.68 -17.94
C VAL A 21 3.76 -2.49 -17.14
N LEU A 22 3.63 -1.35 -17.80
CA LEU A 22 3.02 -0.15 -17.23
C LEU A 22 1.55 -0.08 -17.64
N LEU A 23 0.66 0.02 -16.65
CA LEU A 23 -0.80 0.12 -16.85
C LEU A 23 -1.32 1.36 -16.10
N PRO A 24 -1.14 2.56 -16.67
CA PRO A 24 -1.51 3.81 -16.01
C PRO A 24 -3.03 4.00 -15.98
N GLY A 25 -3.54 4.54 -14.84
CA GLY A 25 -4.95 4.87 -14.69
C GLY A 25 -5.31 5.37 -13.29
N ASP A 26 -6.58 5.70 -13.08
CA ASP A 26 -7.11 6.18 -11.78
C ASP A 26 -7.76 5.01 -11.03
N LEU A 27 -7.14 4.59 -9.92
CA LEU A 27 -7.66 3.52 -9.06
C LEU A 27 -8.98 3.89 -8.36
N SER A 28 -9.40 5.15 -8.34
CA SER A 28 -10.72 5.53 -7.84
C SER A 28 -11.84 5.24 -8.85
N ASP A 29 -11.51 4.91 -10.10
CA ASP A 29 -12.45 4.39 -11.08
C ASP A 29 -12.55 2.87 -10.92
N GLU A 30 -13.72 2.39 -10.52
CA GLU A 30 -13.98 0.98 -10.31
C GLU A 30 -13.77 0.15 -11.59
N LYS A 31 -14.18 0.66 -12.75
CA LYS A 31 -14.02 -0.06 -14.03
C LYS A 31 -12.56 -0.25 -14.37
N PHE A 32 -11.76 0.80 -14.20
CA PHE A 32 -10.32 0.72 -14.39
C PHE A 32 -9.68 -0.25 -13.40
N ALA A 33 -9.96 -0.12 -12.11
CA ALA A 33 -9.37 -0.98 -11.08
C ALA A 33 -9.68 -2.48 -11.33
N ARG A 34 -10.89 -2.81 -11.76
CA ARG A 34 -11.27 -4.18 -12.11
C ARG A 34 -10.56 -4.67 -13.37
N SER A 35 -10.54 -3.87 -14.44
CA SER A 35 -9.87 -4.26 -15.70
C SER A 35 -8.36 -4.43 -15.53
N LEU A 36 -7.74 -3.61 -14.67
CA LEU A 36 -6.30 -3.63 -14.39
C LEU A 36 -5.79 -5.03 -14.00
N VAL A 37 -6.54 -5.77 -13.19
CA VAL A 37 -6.15 -7.12 -12.74
C VAL A 37 -6.09 -8.07 -13.93
N HIS A 38 -7.10 -8.07 -14.79
CA HIS A 38 -7.17 -8.93 -15.97
C HIS A 38 -6.10 -8.56 -17.01
N GLU A 39 -5.87 -7.26 -17.20
CA GLU A 39 -4.82 -6.77 -18.10
C GLU A 39 -3.43 -7.17 -17.62
N ALA A 40 -3.15 -7.00 -16.31
CA ALA A 40 -1.89 -7.42 -15.70
C ALA A 40 -1.69 -8.93 -15.81
N HIS A 41 -2.70 -9.73 -15.45
CA HIS A 41 -2.66 -11.19 -15.57
C HIS A 41 -2.35 -11.64 -17.00
N LYS A 42 -3.04 -11.07 -17.98
CA LYS A 42 -2.82 -11.37 -19.41
C LYS A 42 -1.42 -10.96 -19.87
N ALA A 43 -1.00 -9.75 -19.50
CA ALA A 43 0.27 -9.18 -19.96
C ALA A 43 1.48 -9.90 -19.35
N LEU A 44 1.39 -10.35 -18.10
CA LEU A 44 2.48 -11.05 -17.40
C LEU A 44 2.43 -12.57 -17.61
N GLY A 45 1.31 -13.12 -18.07
CA GLY A 45 1.12 -14.55 -18.26
C GLY A 45 0.73 -15.30 -16.98
N GLY A 46 0.31 -14.59 -15.94
CA GLY A 46 -0.10 -15.11 -14.64
C GLY A 46 -0.01 -14.03 -13.57
N LEU A 47 -0.46 -14.35 -12.36
CA LEU A 47 -0.42 -13.48 -11.22
C LEU A 47 -0.22 -14.31 -9.94
N ASP A 48 0.95 -14.20 -9.31
CA ASP A 48 1.30 -14.95 -8.10
C ASP A 48 1.44 -14.06 -6.88
N ILE A 49 1.82 -12.79 -7.09
CA ILE A 49 2.08 -11.83 -6.03
C ILE A 49 1.35 -10.52 -6.34
N MET A 50 0.66 -9.98 -5.34
CA MET A 50 0.05 -8.66 -5.40
C MET A 50 0.60 -7.79 -4.27
N ALA A 51 1.34 -6.73 -4.61
CA ALA A 51 1.75 -5.70 -3.68
C ALA A 51 0.88 -4.45 -3.86
N LEU A 52 -0.05 -4.21 -2.94
CA LEU A 52 -1.03 -3.12 -3.00
C LEU A 52 -0.52 -1.94 -2.17
N VAL A 53 0.23 -1.05 -2.81
CA VAL A 53 0.98 0.05 -2.18
C VAL A 53 0.34 1.42 -2.43
N ALA A 54 -0.43 1.55 -3.51
CA ALA A 54 -1.05 2.82 -3.88
C ALA A 54 -1.88 3.42 -2.75
N GLY A 55 -1.78 4.73 -2.59
CA GLY A 55 -2.53 5.44 -1.56
C GLY A 55 -2.50 6.95 -1.74
N LYS A 56 -3.53 7.61 -1.24
CA LYS A 56 -3.69 9.06 -1.17
C LYS A 56 -3.59 9.50 0.29
N GLN A 57 -2.87 10.59 0.53
CA GLN A 57 -2.76 11.25 1.83
C GLN A 57 -2.76 12.75 1.61
N VAL A 58 -3.61 13.48 2.34
CA VAL A 58 -3.61 14.94 2.37
C VAL A 58 -3.76 15.37 3.82
N ALA A 59 -2.87 16.26 4.27
CA ALA A 59 -2.94 16.79 5.62
C ALA A 59 -4.00 17.89 5.70
N ILE A 60 -5.01 17.70 6.54
CA ILE A 60 -6.08 18.66 6.83
C ILE A 60 -6.03 18.99 8.33
N PRO A 61 -5.57 20.18 8.72
CA PRO A 61 -5.36 20.53 10.13
C PRO A 61 -6.63 20.62 10.98
N ASP A 62 -7.76 21.05 10.39
CA ASP A 62 -9.04 21.20 11.07
C ASP A 62 -10.11 20.31 10.42
N ILE A 63 -10.91 19.62 11.24
CA ILE A 63 -12.01 18.79 10.76
C ILE A 63 -13.06 19.61 9.97
N ALA A 64 -13.21 20.90 10.28
CA ALA A 64 -14.12 21.79 9.57
C ALA A 64 -13.74 21.98 8.09
N ASP A 65 -12.45 21.82 7.76
CA ASP A 65 -11.92 21.93 6.40
C ASP A 65 -11.92 20.59 5.65
N LEU A 66 -12.19 19.47 6.34
CA LEU A 66 -12.24 18.15 5.71
C LEU A 66 -13.57 17.96 4.99
N THR A 67 -13.57 18.17 3.68
CA THR A 67 -14.79 18.03 2.87
C THR A 67 -15.21 16.58 2.66
N SER A 68 -16.50 16.35 2.44
CA SER A 68 -17.02 15.02 2.08
C SER A 68 -16.38 14.48 0.80
N GLU A 69 -16.08 15.35 -0.17
CA GLU A 69 -15.42 14.98 -1.41
C GLU A 69 -14.00 14.43 -1.15
N GLN A 70 -13.20 15.16 -0.33
CA GLN A 70 -11.86 14.71 0.06
C GLN A 70 -11.92 13.37 0.79
N PHE A 71 -12.82 13.23 1.76
CA PHE A 71 -12.99 11.99 2.52
C PHE A 71 -13.34 10.81 1.60
N GLN A 72 -14.35 11.00 0.72
CA GLN A 72 -14.75 9.98 -0.25
C GLN A 72 -13.63 9.61 -1.23
N LYS A 73 -12.89 10.61 -1.74
CA LYS A 73 -11.77 10.36 -2.67
C LYS A 73 -10.65 9.57 -2.00
N THR A 74 -10.34 9.86 -0.73
CA THR A 74 -9.34 9.12 0.02
C THR A 74 -9.78 7.66 0.22
N PHE A 75 -11.04 7.41 0.56
CA PHE A 75 -11.59 6.07 0.67
C PHE A 75 -11.64 5.33 -0.67
N ALA A 76 -12.02 6.02 -1.75
CA ALA A 76 -12.07 5.42 -3.08
C ALA A 76 -10.70 4.85 -3.50
N ILE A 77 -9.64 5.64 -3.32
CA ILE A 77 -8.28 5.22 -3.71
C ILE A 77 -7.70 4.19 -2.74
N ASN A 78 -7.85 4.40 -1.42
CA ASN A 78 -7.14 3.60 -0.43
C ASN A 78 -7.87 2.30 -0.06
N VAL A 79 -9.20 2.29 -0.09
CA VAL A 79 -10.02 1.18 0.42
C VAL A 79 -10.84 0.52 -0.68
N PHE A 80 -11.60 1.29 -1.48
CA PHE A 80 -12.46 0.68 -2.49
C PHE A 80 -11.63 0.04 -3.60
N ALA A 81 -10.55 0.69 -4.03
CA ALA A 81 -9.62 0.09 -4.98
C ALA A 81 -9.05 -1.25 -4.47
N LEU A 82 -8.65 -1.31 -3.19
CA LEU A 82 -8.18 -2.54 -2.57
C LEU A 82 -9.24 -3.67 -2.69
N PHE A 83 -10.49 -3.35 -2.38
CA PHE A 83 -11.60 -4.29 -2.48
C PHE A 83 -11.81 -4.77 -3.93
N TRP A 84 -11.90 -3.86 -4.89
CA TRP A 84 -12.11 -4.21 -6.30
C TRP A 84 -10.97 -5.07 -6.86
N LEU A 85 -9.72 -4.67 -6.59
CA LEU A 85 -8.53 -5.38 -7.05
C LEU A 85 -8.47 -6.80 -6.46
N THR A 86 -8.72 -6.97 -5.17
CA THR A 86 -8.67 -8.29 -4.53
C THR A 86 -9.82 -9.18 -4.97
N GLN A 87 -11.02 -8.62 -5.16
CA GLN A 87 -12.19 -9.36 -5.64
C GLN A 87 -11.96 -9.97 -7.02
N GLU A 88 -11.36 -9.19 -7.95
CA GLU A 88 -11.03 -9.69 -9.30
C GLU A 88 -9.81 -10.64 -9.30
N ALA A 89 -8.86 -10.44 -8.40
CA ALA A 89 -7.63 -11.22 -8.39
C ALA A 89 -7.80 -12.62 -7.80
N ILE A 90 -8.57 -12.78 -6.72
CA ILE A 90 -8.68 -14.05 -5.99
C ILE A 90 -9.05 -15.25 -6.88
N PRO A 91 -9.95 -15.13 -7.86
CA PRO A 91 -10.25 -16.24 -8.79
C PRO A 91 -9.08 -16.60 -9.71
N LEU A 92 -8.14 -15.70 -9.93
CA LEU A 92 -7.00 -15.87 -10.86
C LEU A 92 -5.72 -16.32 -10.13
N LEU A 93 -5.66 -16.14 -8.80
CA LEU A 93 -4.47 -16.45 -8.02
C LEU A 93 -4.32 -17.94 -7.77
N PRO A 94 -3.13 -18.53 -8.04
CA PRO A 94 -2.86 -19.92 -7.77
C PRO A 94 -2.66 -20.19 -6.26
N LYS A 95 -2.70 -21.47 -5.88
CA LYS A 95 -2.25 -21.90 -4.55
C LYS A 95 -0.78 -21.50 -4.34
N GLY A 96 -0.48 -20.91 -3.18
CA GLY A 96 0.84 -20.38 -2.85
C GLY A 96 0.99 -18.88 -3.12
N ALA A 97 0.00 -18.24 -3.75
CA ALA A 97 0.02 -16.80 -4.01
C ALA A 97 0.07 -15.97 -2.73
N SER A 98 0.59 -14.74 -2.87
CA SER A 98 0.75 -13.79 -1.78
C SER A 98 0.14 -12.42 -2.12
N ILE A 99 -0.76 -11.94 -1.28
CA ILE A 99 -1.28 -10.58 -1.32
C ILE A 99 -0.65 -9.80 -0.17
N ILE A 100 -0.05 -8.65 -0.48
CA ILE A 100 0.61 -7.78 0.49
C ILE A 100 -0.06 -6.41 0.42
N THR A 101 -0.73 -6.02 1.48
CA THR A 101 -1.42 -4.73 1.57
C THR A 101 -0.59 -3.74 2.37
N THR A 102 -0.79 -2.45 2.13
CA THR A 102 -0.04 -1.39 2.80
C THR A 102 -0.96 -0.56 3.68
N SER A 103 -0.92 -0.84 4.99
CA SER A 103 -1.51 -0.01 6.03
C SER A 103 -0.58 1.14 6.41
N SER A 104 -0.49 1.50 7.65
CA SER A 104 0.40 2.52 8.21
C SER A 104 0.40 2.43 9.74
N ILE A 105 1.42 3.00 10.38
CA ILE A 105 1.39 3.33 11.81
C ILE A 105 0.15 4.18 12.16
N GLN A 106 -0.35 4.98 11.21
CA GLN A 106 -1.56 5.80 11.37
C GLN A 106 -2.83 4.98 11.66
N ALA A 107 -2.83 3.68 11.38
CA ALA A 107 -3.93 2.78 11.78
C ALA A 107 -3.98 2.53 13.28
N TYR A 108 -2.90 2.77 14.00
CA TYR A 108 -2.73 2.55 15.44
C TYR A 108 -2.60 3.84 16.22
N GLN A 109 -1.86 4.79 15.66
CA GLN A 109 -1.56 6.09 16.27
C GLN A 109 -1.94 7.21 15.28
N PRO A 110 -3.25 7.52 15.15
CA PRO A 110 -3.72 8.48 14.15
C PRO A 110 -3.26 9.90 14.47
N SER A 111 -2.65 10.55 13.47
CA SER A 111 -2.36 11.97 13.52
C SER A 111 -3.65 12.80 13.41
N PRO A 112 -3.84 13.85 14.23
CA PRO A 112 -5.03 14.71 14.13
C PRO A 112 -5.15 15.44 12.78
N HIS A 113 -4.08 15.52 11.99
CA HIS A 113 -4.10 16.15 10.67
C HIS A 113 -4.38 15.18 9.52
N LEU A 114 -4.60 13.89 9.79
CA LEU A 114 -4.72 12.81 8.79
C LEU A 114 -5.96 11.95 9.05
N LEU A 115 -7.09 12.55 9.40
CA LEU A 115 -8.28 11.82 9.87
C LEU A 115 -8.81 10.82 8.83
N ASP A 116 -9.00 11.27 7.59
CA ASP A 116 -9.47 10.41 6.49
C ASP A 116 -8.45 9.33 6.13
N TYR A 117 -7.18 9.71 6.03
CA TYR A 117 -6.09 8.78 5.75
C TYR A 117 -5.95 7.71 6.82
N ALA A 118 -5.88 8.10 8.10
CA ALA A 118 -5.77 7.18 9.23
C ALA A 118 -6.94 6.19 9.28
N ALA A 119 -8.16 6.69 9.05
CA ALA A 119 -9.35 5.84 8.96
C ALA A 119 -9.24 4.80 7.84
N THR A 120 -8.73 5.19 6.64
CA THR A 120 -8.50 4.24 5.56
C THR A 120 -7.45 3.20 5.89
N LYS A 121 -6.38 3.57 6.62
CA LYS A 121 -5.31 2.63 6.99
C LYS A 121 -5.75 1.62 8.05
N ALA A 122 -6.63 2.01 8.97
CA ALA A 122 -7.30 1.10 9.88
C ALA A 122 -8.27 0.15 9.14
N ALA A 123 -9.01 0.66 8.15
CA ALA A 123 -9.90 -0.14 7.31
C ALA A 123 -9.11 -1.20 6.51
N ILE A 124 -7.99 -0.82 5.87
CA ILE A 124 -7.10 -1.75 5.15
C ILE A 124 -6.61 -2.86 6.07
N LEU A 125 -6.14 -2.50 7.27
CA LEU A 125 -5.66 -3.45 8.27
C LEU A 125 -6.70 -4.53 8.57
N ASN A 126 -7.91 -4.09 8.93
CA ASN A 126 -8.97 -5.00 9.35
C ASN A 126 -9.53 -5.82 8.18
N TYR A 127 -9.72 -5.20 7.02
CA TYR A 127 -10.11 -5.87 5.79
C TYR A 127 -9.13 -6.99 5.43
N SER A 128 -7.84 -6.71 5.44
CA SER A 128 -6.79 -7.68 5.06
C SER A 128 -6.74 -8.88 6.00
N ARG A 129 -6.92 -8.67 7.30
CA ARG A 129 -7.04 -9.76 8.29
C ARG A 129 -8.27 -10.64 8.06
N GLY A 130 -9.41 -10.03 7.71
CA GLY A 130 -10.62 -10.77 7.35
C GLY A 130 -10.44 -11.57 6.05
N LEU A 131 -9.87 -10.92 5.02
CA LEU A 131 -9.59 -11.56 3.74
C LEU A 131 -8.64 -12.75 3.89
N ALA A 132 -7.58 -12.60 4.68
CA ALA A 132 -6.61 -13.67 4.94
C ALA A 132 -7.29 -14.96 5.42
N LYS A 133 -8.26 -14.83 6.34
CA LYS A 133 -9.03 -15.97 6.86
C LYS A 133 -9.93 -16.61 5.80
N GLN A 134 -10.52 -15.79 4.92
CA GLN A 134 -11.39 -16.30 3.85
C GLN A 134 -10.63 -17.09 2.78
N VAL A 135 -9.39 -16.70 2.48
CA VAL A 135 -8.63 -17.29 1.36
C VAL A 135 -7.57 -18.31 1.80
N ALA A 136 -7.40 -18.51 3.11
CA ALA A 136 -6.40 -19.44 3.66
C ALA A 136 -6.55 -20.87 3.15
N GLU A 137 -7.77 -21.39 3.06
CA GLU A 137 -8.05 -22.74 2.53
C GLU A 137 -7.72 -22.88 1.04
N LYS A 138 -7.70 -21.75 0.31
CA LYS A 138 -7.23 -21.73 -1.10
C LYS A 138 -5.70 -21.74 -1.20
N GLY A 139 -5.00 -21.68 -0.07
CA GLY A 139 -3.55 -21.59 -0.01
C GLY A 139 -3.00 -20.23 -0.40
N ILE A 140 -3.81 -19.16 -0.33
CA ILE A 140 -3.42 -17.77 -0.58
C ILE A 140 -3.12 -17.11 0.76
N ARG A 141 -1.98 -16.43 0.86
CA ARG A 141 -1.59 -15.66 2.04
C ARG A 141 -1.91 -14.18 1.84
N VAL A 142 -2.37 -13.51 2.88
CA VAL A 142 -2.59 -12.06 2.88
C VAL A 142 -1.92 -11.47 4.11
N ASN A 143 -0.95 -10.59 3.91
CA ASN A 143 -0.22 -9.92 4.98
C ASN A 143 -0.22 -8.41 4.79
N ILE A 144 0.10 -7.70 5.85
CA ILE A 144 0.02 -6.26 5.92
C ILE A 144 1.40 -5.68 6.26
N VAL A 145 1.87 -4.71 5.48
CA VAL A 145 3.00 -3.87 5.88
C VAL A 145 2.44 -2.58 6.47
N ALA A 146 2.95 -2.17 7.61
CA ALA A 146 2.59 -0.92 8.29
C ALA A 146 3.81 -0.01 8.42
N PRO A 147 4.08 0.86 7.43
CA PRO A 147 5.17 1.80 7.50
C PRO A 147 4.97 2.87 8.56
N GLY A 148 6.06 3.30 9.19
CA GLY A 148 6.16 4.56 9.90
C GLY A 148 6.48 5.73 8.95
N PRO A 149 7.20 6.76 9.42
CA PRO A 149 7.61 7.88 8.58
C PRO A 149 8.65 7.44 7.53
N ILE A 150 8.25 7.36 6.27
CA ILE A 150 9.12 7.04 5.14
C ILE A 150 9.22 8.24 4.21
N TRP A 151 10.45 8.61 3.84
CA TRP A 151 10.72 9.76 2.98
C TRP A 151 10.34 9.45 1.53
N THR A 152 9.25 10.02 1.07
CA THR A 152 8.70 9.84 -0.28
C THR A 152 8.15 11.15 -0.82
N ALA A 153 7.95 11.24 -2.13
CA ALA A 153 7.29 12.38 -2.77
C ALA A 153 5.89 12.67 -2.19
N LEU A 154 5.20 11.65 -1.66
CA LEU A 154 3.89 11.80 -1.01
C LEU A 154 3.92 12.81 0.13
N GLN A 155 5.01 12.87 0.91
CA GLN A 155 5.13 13.80 2.04
C GLN A 155 5.20 15.25 1.57
N ILE A 156 5.86 15.51 0.45
CA ILE A 156 6.05 16.84 -0.12
C ILE A 156 4.80 17.31 -0.87
N SER A 157 4.10 16.39 -1.55
CA SER A 157 2.93 16.69 -2.39
C SER A 157 1.59 16.87 -1.64
N GLY A 158 1.63 17.05 -0.31
CA GLY A 158 0.44 17.30 0.51
C GLY A 158 0.24 16.34 1.69
N GLY A 159 1.08 15.32 1.81
CA GLY A 159 1.02 14.36 2.91
C GLY A 159 1.43 14.93 4.27
N GLN A 160 2.12 16.08 4.28
CA GLN A 160 2.50 16.83 5.47
C GLN A 160 2.31 18.34 5.24
N THR A 161 2.14 19.08 6.33
CA THR A 161 2.24 20.54 6.27
C THR A 161 3.69 20.96 6.05
N GLN A 162 3.91 22.02 5.24
CA GLN A 162 5.26 22.41 4.78
C GLN A 162 6.23 22.72 5.92
N ASP A 163 5.75 23.25 7.03
CA ASP A 163 6.53 23.54 8.23
C ASP A 163 7.07 22.28 8.94
N LYS A 164 6.44 21.13 8.75
CA LYS A 164 6.83 19.85 9.37
C LYS A 164 7.79 19.02 8.52
N ILE A 165 7.93 19.33 7.23
CA ILE A 165 8.80 18.57 6.31
C ILE A 165 10.25 18.49 6.80
N PRO A 166 10.91 19.60 7.27
CA PRO A 166 12.31 19.55 7.72
C PRO A 166 12.53 18.65 8.94
N GLN A 167 11.47 18.39 9.72
CA GLN A 167 11.53 17.60 10.95
C GLN A 167 10.92 16.20 10.79
N PHE A 168 10.54 15.84 9.56
CA PHE A 168 9.86 14.59 9.28
C PHE A 168 10.71 13.38 9.70
N GLY A 169 10.14 12.50 10.51
CA GLY A 169 10.80 11.30 11.04
C GLY A 169 11.69 11.55 12.28
N GLN A 170 12.02 12.78 12.66
CA GLN A 170 12.92 13.05 13.79
C GLN A 170 12.34 12.65 15.16
N LYS A 171 11.02 12.42 15.23
CA LYS A 171 10.34 11.97 16.46
C LYS A 171 10.43 10.47 16.68
N THR A 172 10.76 9.68 15.65
CA THR A 172 10.94 8.25 15.82
C THR A 172 12.08 7.94 16.78
N PRO A 173 12.09 6.80 17.48
CA PRO A 173 13.24 6.36 18.27
C PRO A 173 14.57 6.36 17.50
N MET A 174 14.56 6.01 16.20
CA MET A 174 15.74 6.07 15.34
C MET A 174 16.13 7.48 14.88
N LYS A 175 15.35 8.53 15.23
CA LYS A 175 15.60 9.95 14.98
C LYS A 175 15.73 10.33 13.50
N ARG A 176 15.15 9.58 12.60
CA ARG A 176 15.12 9.84 11.17
C ARG A 176 13.90 9.22 10.50
N ALA A 177 13.58 9.71 9.32
CA ALA A 177 12.69 8.98 8.41
C ALA A 177 13.41 7.75 7.84
N GLY A 178 12.65 6.70 7.54
CA GLY A 178 13.13 5.59 6.73
C GLY A 178 13.16 5.95 5.24
N GLN A 179 13.88 5.15 4.45
CA GLN A 179 13.90 5.26 2.99
C GLN A 179 13.03 4.15 2.37
N PRO A 180 12.45 4.34 1.17
CA PRO A 180 11.69 3.29 0.48
C PRO A 180 12.45 1.96 0.37
N ALA A 181 13.76 2.01 0.13
CA ALA A 181 14.62 0.84 0.06
C ALA A 181 14.67 0.02 1.37
N GLU A 182 14.39 0.66 2.53
CA GLU A 182 14.34 -0.03 3.83
C GLU A 182 13.00 -0.76 4.04
N LEU A 183 11.97 -0.47 3.24
CA LEU A 183 10.71 -1.21 3.21
C LEU A 183 10.77 -2.45 2.31
N ALA A 184 11.50 -2.37 1.20
CA ALA A 184 11.52 -3.40 0.17
C ALA A 184 11.80 -4.82 0.70
N PRO A 185 12.74 -5.04 1.65
CA PRO A 185 13.03 -6.38 2.18
C PRO A 185 11.82 -7.07 2.80
N VAL A 186 10.93 -6.33 3.48
CA VAL A 186 9.72 -6.91 4.08
C VAL A 186 8.74 -7.36 2.99
N TYR A 187 8.58 -6.59 1.92
CA TYR A 187 7.75 -7.02 0.79
C TYR A 187 8.33 -8.26 0.09
N VAL A 188 9.65 -8.32 -0.10
CA VAL A 188 10.33 -9.49 -0.68
C VAL A 188 10.12 -10.73 0.20
N TYR A 189 10.32 -10.61 1.51
CA TYR A 189 10.05 -11.68 2.48
C TYR A 189 8.61 -12.18 2.38
N LEU A 190 7.63 -11.28 2.41
CA LEU A 190 6.21 -11.63 2.36
C LEU A 190 5.78 -12.21 0.99
N ALA A 191 6.46 -11.83 -0.09
CA ALA A 191 6.24 -12.39 -1.42
C ALA A 191 6.83 -13.79 -1.57
N SER A 192 7.89 -14.12 -0.83
CA SER A 192 8.64 -15.35 -0.96
C SER A 192 8.02 -16.52 -0.18
N GLN A 193 8.53 -17.74 -0.41
CA GLN A 193 8.17 -18.93 0.33
C GLN A 193 8.74 -18.96 1.76
N GLU A 194 9.68 -18.08 2.10
CA GLU A 194 10.18 -17.93 3.47
C GLU A 194 9.08 -17.53 4.46
N SER A 195 8.01 -16.89 3.96
CA SER A 195 6.81 -16.54 4.72
C SER A 195 5.65 -17.53 4.54
N SER A 196 5.92 -18.79 4.15
CA SER A 196 4.89 -19.77 3.80
C SER A 196 3.88 -20.09 4.92
N TYR A 197 4.23 -19.85 6.19
CA TYR A 197 3.34 -20.01 7.34
C TYR A 197 2.91 -18.67 7.97
N VAL A 198 3.06 -17.56 7.22
CA VAL A 198 2.73 -16.20 7.68
C VAL A 198 1.53 -15.69 6.89
N THR A 199 0.40 -15.49 7.57
CA THR A 199 -0.81 -14.88 7.00
C THR A 199 -1.60 -14.13 8.07
N ALA A 200 -2.32 -13.09 7.71
CA ALA A 200 -3.05 -12.16 8.58
C ALA A 200 -2.15 -11.32 9.52
N GLU A 201 -0.84 -11.35 9.32
CA GLU A 201 0.12 -10.66 10.18
C GLU A 201 0.43 -9.24 9.69
N VAL A 202 0.81 -8.39 10.65
CA VAL A 202 1.22 -7.00 10.40
C VAL A 202 2.70 -6.86 10.67
N HIS A 203 3.42 -6.38 9.66
CA HIS A 203 4.85 -6.14 9.72
C HIS A 203 5.14 -4.64 9.77
N GLY A 204 5.54 -4.15 10.95
CA GLY A 204 5.92 -2.76 11.15
C GLY A 204 7.34 -2.47 10.62
N VAL A 205 7.49 -1.37 9.87
CA VAL A 205 8.79 -0.79 9.49
C VAL A 205 8.74 0.68 9.88
N CYS A 206 8.90 0.96 11.17
CA CYS A 206 8.46 2.20 11.81
C CYS A 206 9.56 2.97 12.53
N GLY A 207 10.84 2.56 12.42
CA GLY A 207 11.95 3.25 13.10
C GLY A 207 11.85 3.22 14.63
N GLY A 208 11.21 2.18 15.20
CA GLY A 208 11.03 2.00 16.64
C GLY A 208 9.69 2.49 17.19
N GLU A 209 8.82 3.09 16.35
CA GLU A 209 7.44 3.37 16.75
C GLU A 209 6.66 2.06 16.97
N HIS A 210 5.75 2.06 17.94
CA HIS A 210 5.03 0.85 18.33
C HIS A 210 3.71 0.70 17.55
N LEU A 211 3.35 -0.56 17.21
CA LEU A 211 2.10 -0.92 16.53
C LEU A 211 1.06 -1.47 17.53
N GLY A 212 0.91 -0.88 18.66
CA GLY A 212 -0.03 -1.35 19.66
C GLY A 212 -0.63 -0.23 20.47
#